data_1c7c5614623dc59ddee2de8af57ad4c3
#
_entry.id   1c7c5614623dc59ddee2de8af57ad4c3
#
_cell.length_a   1.000
_cell.length_b   1.000
_cell.length_c   1.000
_cell.angle_alpha   90.00
_cell.angle_beta   90.00
_cell.angle_gamma   90.00
#
_symmetry.space_group_name_H-M   'P 1'
#
loop_
_entity.id
_entity.type
_entity.pdbx_description
1 polymer ?
#
loop_
_entity_poly.entity_id
_entity_poly.type
_entity_poly.pdbx_seq_one_letter_code
_entity_poly.pdbx_strand_id
1 'polypeptide(L)'
;GILFYQLSLPIKRISILSENPSTYKHLETKGIKSLHRDSIITEQQALSEYEGVSVLVYDQTCAAEKRRRRKRGLMHDPVKRVVINPEVCEGCGDCSLQSNCVSIEPLETELGRKRRINQSTCNKDYSCIKGFCPSFVTVDAEIKTKTVFGNIEGIPEPDIHESDRVANIMLTGIGGTG
;
A
#
# COMPACT_ATOMS: atom_id res chain seq x y z
N GLY A 1 -15.14 -1.72 19.44
CA GLY A 1 -14.69 -2.89 20.21
C GLY A 1 -13.37 -2.67 20.95
N ILE A 2 -12.29 -2.21 20.28
CA ILE A 2 -10.95 -2.04 20.90
C ILE A 2 -10.94 -1.00 22.02
N LEU A 3 -11.67 0.10 21.88
CA LEU A 3 -11.73 1.16 22.90
C LEU A 3 -12.36 0.70 24.23
N PHE A 4 -13.29 -0.26 24.20
CA PHE A 4 -13.96 -0.76 25.41
C PHE A 4 -13.06 -1.69 26.25
N TYR A 5 -12.18 -2.46 25.60
CA TYR A 5 -11.21 -3.31 26.31
C TYR A 5 -10.11 -2.49 27.00
N GLN A 6 -9.83 -1.29 26.50
CA GLN A 6 -8.79 -0.41 27.04
C GLN A 6 -9.17 0.26 28.36
N LEU A 7 -10.46 0.37 28.68
CA LEU A 7 -10.93 0.95 29.94
C LEU A 7 -10.74 0.05 31.15
N SER A 8 -10.43 -1.24 30.96
CA SER A 8 -10.14 -2.20 32.02
C SER A 8 -8.64 -2.30 32.40
N LEU A 9 -7.75 -1.74 31.58
CA LEU A 9 -6.32 -1.67 31.85
C LEU A 9 -5.96 -0.29 32.41
N PRO A 10 -4.94 -0.16 33.25
CA PRO A 10 -4.48 1.13 33.80
C PRO A 10 -3.74 1.94 32.72
N ILE A 11 -4.40 2.17 31.59
CA ILE A 11 -3.86 2.94 30.47
C ILE A 11 -3.97 4.42 30.82
N LYS A 12 -2.84 5.09 30.86
CA LYS A 12 -2.75 6.50 31.23
C LYS A 12 -2.66 7.43 30.03
N ARG A 13 -2.22 6.93 28.88
CA ARG A 13 -2.05 7.76 27.68
C ARG A 13 -2.47 7.01 26.41
N ILE A 14 -3.30 7.67 25.60
CA ILE A 14 -3.77 7.15 24.33
C ILE A 14 -3.56 8.21 23.27
N SER A 15 -2.92 7.83 22.16
CA SER A 15 -2.75 8.67 20.98
C SER A 15 -3.28 7.96 19.75
N ILE A 16 -3.98 8.69 18.90
CA ILE A 16 -4.49 8.20 17.61
C ILE A 16 -3.79 8.96 16.50
N LEU A 17 -3.20 8.22 15.58
CA LEU A 17 -2.55 8.75 14.38
C LEU A 17 -3.38 8.37 13.16
N SER A 18 -3.77 9.36 12.35
CA SER A 18 -4.60 9.15 11.17
C SER A 18 -4.21 10.08 10.02
N GLU A 19 -4.55 9.74 8.79
CA GLU A 19 -4.52 10.68 7.66
C GLU A 19 -5.47 11.86 7.85
N ASN A 20 -6.57 11.64 8.59
CA ASN A 20 -7.57 12.66 8.88
C ASN A 20 -7.84 12.77 10.39
N PRO A 21 -7.00 13.49 11.14
CA PRO A 21 -7.15 13.62 12.60
C PRO A 21 -8.49 14.23 13.02
N SER A 22 -9.10 15.05 12.17
CA SER A 22 -10.38 15.69 12.48
C SER A 22 -11.52 14.72 12.78
N THR A 23 -11.43 13.49 12.23
CA THR A 23 -12.39 12.42 12.51
C THR A 23 -12.44 12.05 14.00
N TYR A 24 -11.33 12.24 14.70
CA TYR A 24 -11.14 11.83 16.11
C TYR A 24 -11.16 12.98 17.11
N LYS A 25 -11.38 14.23 16.67
CA LYS A 25 -11.43 15.40 17.55
C LYS A 25 -12.42 15.26 18.72
N HIS A 26 -13.53 14.56 18.51
CA HIS A 26 -14.51 14.29 19.54
C HIS A 26 -13.98 13.45 20.72
N LEU A 27 -12.84 12.75 20.53
CA LEU A 27 -12.20 11.95 21.56
C LEU A 27 -11.19 12.76 22.41
N GLU A 28 -10.80 13.95 21.98
CA GLU A 28 -9.89 14.83 22.71
C GLU A 28 -10.48 15.25 24.06
N THR A 29 -11.80 15.41 24.14
CA THR A 29 -12.52 15.66 25.41
C THR A 29 -12.37 14.53 26.44
N LYS A 30 -11.98 13.33 25.99
CA LYS A 30 -11.70 12.15 26.82
C LYS A 30 -10.22 11.96 27.09
N GLY A 31 -9.38 12.96 26.80
CA GLY A 31 -7.93 12.90 27.01
C GLY A 31 -7.17 12.07 25.96
N ILE A 32 -7.82 11.72 24.83
CA ILE A 32 -7.18 11.00 23.72
C ILE A 32 -6.63 12.01 22.73
N LYS A 33 -5.31 11.95 22.48
CA LYS A 33 -4.62 12.83 21.56
C LYS A 33 -4.83 12.37 20.11
N SER A 34 -5.27 13.28 19.22
CA SER A 34 -5.43 12.99 17.79
C SER A 34 -4.39 13.75 16.98
N LEU A 35 -3.57 13.05 16.17
CA LEU A 35 -2.46 13.59 15.43
C LEU A 35 -2.44 13.10 13.98
N HIS A 36 -1.76 13.84 13.12
CA HIS A 36 -1.50 13.39 11.76
C HIS A 36 -0.51 12.21 11.76
N ARG A 37 -0.70 11.26 10.84
CA ARG A 37 0.12 10.03 10.73
C ARG A 37 1.62 10.29 10.62
N ASP A 38 2.02 11.41 10.02
CA ASP A 38 3.44 11.76 9.84
C ASP A 38 4.15 12.04 11.17
N SER A 39 3.40 12.24 12.26
CA SER A 39 3.93 12.42 13.62
C SER A 39 4.28 11.11 14.32
N ILE A 40 4.25 9.96 13.64
CA ILE A 40 4.41 8.63 14.27
C ILE A 40 5.72 8.52 15.06
N ILE A 41 6.83 8.93 14.49
CA ILE A 41 8.15 8.82 15.13
C ILE A 41 8.20 9.68 16.41
N THR A 42 7.79 10.93 16.29
CA THR A 42 7.79 11.87 17.43
C THR A 42 6.87 11.40 18.56
N GLU A 43 5.69 10.87 18.21
CA GLU A 43 4.75 10.39 19.21
C GLU A 43 5.21 9.08 19.85
N GLN A 44 5.83 8.16 19.10
CA GLN A 44 6.44 6.95 19.65
C GLN A 44 7.55 7.29 20.65
N GLN A 45 8.42 8.25 20.32
CA GLN A 45 9.47 8.73 21.23
C GLN A 45 8.85 9.29 22.53
N ALA A 46 7.87 10.18 22.40
CA ALA A 46 7.19 10.76 23.56
C ALA A 46 6.46 9.72 24.43
N LEU A 47 5.93 8.65 23.82
CA LEU A 47 5.30 7.56 24.55
C LEU A 47 6.31 6.61 25.21
N SER A 48 7.52 6.47 24.63
CA SER A 48 8.58 5.63 25.22
C SER A 48 9.18 6.21 26.49
N GLU A 49 9.14 7.53 26.63
CA GLU A 49 9.61 8.25 27.83
C GLU A 49 8.57 8.23 28.97
N TYR A 50 7.37 7.74 28.68
CA TYR A 50 6.26 7.77 29.64
C TYR A 50 6.24 6.51 30.51
N GLU A 51 6.30 6.69 31.85
CA GLU A 51 6.19 5.58 32.78
C GLU A 51 4.75 5.07 32.89
N GLY A 52 4.52 3.84 32.46
CA GLY A 52 3.23 3.17 32.52
C GLY A 52 2.77 2.64 31.16
N VAL A 53 1.52 2.23 31.11
CA VAL A 53 0.94 1.69 29.87
C VAL A 53 0.43 2.85 29.01
N SER A 54 0.98 2.96 27.81
CA SER A 54 0.52 3.88 26.77
C SER A 54 0.04 3.11 25.53
N VAL A 55 -0.88 3.68 24.80
CA VAL A 55 -1.45 3.07 23.59
C VAL A 55 -1.35 4.03 22.41
N LEU A 56 -0.75 3.55 21.32
CA LEU A 56 -0.72 4.23 20.06
C LEU A 56 -1.62 3.49 19.06
N VAL A 57 -2.69 4.14 18.61
CA VAL A 57 -3.57 3.62 17.58
C VAL A 57 -3.19 4.25 16.25
N TYR A 58 -2.79 3.43 15.28
CA TYR A 58 -2.48 3.90 13.93
C TYR A 58 -3.62 3.54 12.99
N ASP A 59 -4.43 4.54 12.63
CA ASP A 59 -5.56 4.39 11.73
C ASP A 59 -5.15 4.69 10.29
N GLN A 60 -4.84 3.64 9.59
CA GLN A 60 -4.49 3.68 8.17
C GLN A 60 -5.02 2.43 7.47
N THR A 61 -5.73 2.62 6.37
CA THR A 61 -6.14 1.49 5.54
C THR A 61 -4.89 0.81 4.95
N CYS A 62 -4.76 -0.50 5.17
CA CYS A 62 -3.67 -1.29 4.61
C CYS A 62 -3.57 -1.11 3.08
N ALA A 63 -2.35 -1.08 2.57
CA ALA A 63 -2.06 -0.92 1.15
C ALA A 63 -2.77 -1.96 0.26
N ALA A 64 -2.79 -3.22 0.68
CA ALA A 64 -3.48 -4.28 -0.04
C ALA A 64 -5.00 -4.08 -0.04
N GLU A 65 -5.55 -3.62 1.09
CA GLU A 65 -6.98 -3.33 1.19
C GLU A 65 -7.38 -2.09 0.37
N LYS A 66 -6.56 -1.04 0.34
CA LYS A 66 -6.77 0.12 -0.55
C LYS A 66 -6.91 -0.34 -2.01
N ARG A 67 -5.99 -1.19 -2.48
CA ARG A 67 -6.02 -1.73 -3.86
C ARG A 67 -7.27 -2.57 -4.12
N ARG A 68 -7.62 -3.44 -3.17
CA ARG A 68 -8.81 -4.29 -3.26
C ARG A 68 -10.09 -3.46 -3.32
N ARG A 69 -10.22 -2.45 -2.48
CA ARG A 69 -11.39 -1.54 -2.47
C ARG A 69 -11.48 -0.73 -3.76
N ARG A 70 -10.36 -0.21 -4.26
CA ARG A 70 -10.31 0.52 -5.54
C ARG A 70 -10.73 -0.37 -6.70
N LYS A 71 -10.20 -1.60 -6.78
CA LYS A 71 -10.57 -2.58 -7.81
C LYS A 71 -12.07 -2.91 -7.80
N ARG A 72 -12.71 -2.86 -6.63
CA ARG A 72 -14.16 -3.11 -6.46
C ARG A 72 -15.01 -1.85 -6.55
N GLY A 73 -14.45 -0.70 -6.84
CA GLY A 73 -15.18 0.58 -6.86
C GLY A 73 -15.61 1.10 -5.49
N LEU A 74 -15.14 0.49 -4.40
CA LEU A 74 -15.50 0.88 -3.01
C LEU A 74 -14.63 2.00 -2.44
N MET A 75 -13.64 2.45 -3.19
CA MET A 75 -12.76 3.56 -2.82
C MET A 75 -12.35 4.31 -4.08
N HIS A 76 -12.26 5.64 -3.96
CA HIS A 76 -11.78 6.48 -5.06
C HIS A 76 -10.40 6.03 -5.54
N ASP A 77 -10.26 5.84 -6.84
CA ASP A 77 -8.99 5.52 -7.48
C ASP A 77 -8.43 6.76 -8.19
N PRO A 78 -7.36 7.38 -7.66
CA PRO A 78 -6.81 8.59 -8.25
C PRO A 78 -6.39 8.36 -9.71
N VAL A 79 -6.75 9.30 -10.59
CA VAL A 79 -6.37 9.26 -12.02
C VAL A 79 -4.88 9.53 -12.22
N LYS A 80 -4.27 10.27 -11.30
CA LYS A 80 -2.84 10.61 -11.32
C LYS A 80 -1.98 9.36 -11.24
N ARG A 81 -1.04 9.23 -12.18
CA ARG A 81 0.00 8.19 -12.22
C ARG A 81 1.36 8.83 -12.07
N VAL A 82 2.26 8.11 -11.42
CA VAL A 82 3.66 8.50 -11.30
C VAL A 82 4.50 7.49 -12.06
N VAL A 83 5.38 7.98 -12.90
CA VAL A 83 6.29 7.18 -13.72
C VAL A 83 7.71 7.70 -13.50
N ILE A 84 8.68 6.82 -13.55
CA ILE A 84 10.10 7.20 -13.57
C ILE A 84 10.59 7.10 -15.00
N ASN A 85 11.13 8.21 -15.53
CA ASN A 85 11.80 8.19 -16.82
C ASN A 85 13.19 7.54 -16.66
N PRO A 86 13.44 6.36 -17.25
CA PRO A 86 14.70 5.64 -17.07
C PRO A 86 15.89 6.35 -17.73
N GLU A 87 15.67 7.21 -18.74
CA GLU A 87 16.73 7.95 -19.39
C GLU A 87 17.30 9.07 -18.49
N VAL A 88 16.47 9.62 -17.61
CA VAL A 88 16.85 10.64 -16.63
C VAL A 88 17.24 10.04 -15.28
N CYS A 89 16.79 8.82 -14.99
CA CYS A 89 17.05 8.16 -13.72
C CYS A 89 18.52 7.78 -13.57
N GLU A 90 19.16 8.23 -12.50
CA GLU A 90 20.55 7.88 -12.17
C GLU A 90 20.69 6.58 -11.37
N GLY A 91 19.58 5.96 -10.96
CA GLY A 91 19.59 4.73 -10.19
C GLY A 91 20.00 4.89 -8.71
N CYS A 92 20.08 6.12 -8.19
CA CYS A 92 20.54 6.44 -6.82
C CYS A 92 19.77 5.73 -5.71
N GLY A 93 18.47 5.40 -5.92
CA GLY A 93 17.65 4.69 -4.96
C GLY A 93 16.91 5.56 -3.93
N ASP A 94 17.09 6.88 -3.94
CA ASP A 94 16.44 7.80 -2.99
C ASP A 94 14.92 7.66 -2.95
N CYS A 95 14.28 7.41 -4.09
CA CYS A 95 12.85 7.18 -4.16
C CYS A 95 12.40 5.96 -3.32
N SER A 96 13.24 4.94 -3.22
CA SER A 96 12.98 3.77 -2.39
C SER A 96 13.17 4.07 -0.90
N LEU A 97 14.19 4.88 -0.55
CA LEU A 97 14.43 5.32 0.82
C LEU A 97 13.28 6.21 1.33
N GLN A 98 12.80 7.12 0.49
CA GLN A 98 11.69 8.02 0.84
C GLN A 98 10.36 7.30 1.06
N SER A 99 10.10 6.24 0.32
CA SER A 99 8.77 5.64 0.28
C SER A 99 8.69 4.24 0.90
N ASN A 100 9.81 3.52 1.00
CA ASN A 100 9.83 2.07 1.30
C ASN A 100 8.80 1.27 0.47
N CYS A 101 8.60 1.69 -0.78
CA CYS A 101 7.51 1.20 -1.62
C CYS A 101 7.95 0.00 -2.46
N VAL A 102 7.25 -1.13 -2.31
CA VAL A 102 7.52 -2.36 -3.10
C VAL A 102 7.24 -2.20 -4.60
N SER A 103 6.53 -1.14 -4.99
CA SER A 103 6.23 -0.88 -6.41
C SER A 103 7.39 -0.21 -7.15
N ILE A 104 8.41 0.25 -6.45
CA ILE A 104 9.64 0.75 -7.06
C ILE A 104 10.57 -0.42 -7.29
N GLU A 105 10.66 -0.82 -8.55
CA GLU A 105 11.43 -1.97 -8.99
C GLU A 105 12.73 -1.55 -9.67
N PRO A 106 13.78 -2.36 -9.62
CA PRO A 106 14.95 -2.17 -10.48
C PRO A 106 14.58 -2.40 -11.94
N LEU A 107 15.23 -1.66 -12.82
CA LEU A 107 15.16 -1.82 -14.26
C LEU A 107 16.58 -1.87 -14.81
N GLU A 108 16.98 -3.01 -15.35
CA GLU A 108 18.27 -3.15 -16.01
C GLU A 108 18.20 -2.50 -17.39
N THR A 109 19.16 -1.64 -17.69
CA THR A 109 19.29 -0.95 -18.98
C THR A 109 20.74 -1.01 -19.46
N GLU A 110 20.99 -0.67 -20.71
CA GLU A 110 22.34 -0.56 -21.27
C GLU A 110 23.20 0.45 -20.52
N LEU A 111 22.57 1.46 -19.89
CA LEU A 111 23.21 2.50 -19.10
C LEU A 111 23.23 2.17 -17.59
N GLY A 112 23.15 0.88 -17.24
CA GLY A 112 23.15 0.40 -15.86
C GLY A 112 21.76 0.27 -15.26
N ARG A 113 21.74 -0.02 -13.94
CA ARG A 113 20.50 -0.27 -13.22
C ARG A 113 19.76 1.02 -12.88
N LYS A 114 18.58 1.15 -13.40
CA LYS A 114 17.64 2.25 -13.19
C LYS A 114 16.49 1.82 -12.27
N ARG A 115 15.49 2.68 -12.11
CA ARG A 115 14.26 2.39 -11.36
C ARG A 115 13.04 2.57 -12.24
N ARG A 116 12.01 1.79 -11.97
CA ARG A 116 10.67 1.96 -12.54
C ARG A 116 9.60 1.79 -11.48
N ILE A 117 8.38 2.28 -11.77
CA ILE A 117 7.22 2.05 -10.91
C ILE A 117 6.31 1.03 -11.57
N ASN A 118 6.08 -0.07 -10.88
CA ASN A 118 5.08 -1.05 -11.29
C ASN A 118 3.68 -0.50 -11.00
N GLN A 119 2.96 -0.14 -12.05
CA GLN A 119 1.65 0.51 -11.93
C GLN A 119 0.57 -0.41 -11.35
N SER A 120 0.71 -1.73 -11.49
CA SER A 120 -0.26 -2.70 -10.98
C SER A 120 -0.17 -2.88 -9.46
N THR A 121 1.02 -2.65 -8.88
CA THR A 121 1.26 -2.77 -7.44
C THR A 121 1.28 -1.41 -6.73
N CYS A 122 1.29 -0.30 -7.48
CA CYS A 122 1.35 1.06 -6.94
C CYS A 122 0.11 1.41 -6.11
N ASN A 123 0.35 1.88 -4.88
CA ASN A 123 -0.71 2.33 -3.97
C ASN A 123 -1.22 3.73 -4.22
N LYS A 124 -0.57 4.49 -5.08
CA LYS A 124 -0.92 5.89 -5.38
C LYS A 124 -1.03 6.77 -4.11
N ASP A 125 -0.11 6.56 -3.19
CA ASP A 125 0.04 7.39 -1.99
C ASP A 125 1.07 8.51 -2.18
N TYR A 126 1.77 8.47 -3.31
CA TYR A 126 2.72 9.50 -3.76
C TYR A 126 3.88 9.78 -2.79
N SER A 127 4.14 8.91 -1.84
CA SER A 127 5.25 9.06 -0.90
C SER A 127 6.62 9.09 -1.60
N CYS A 128 6.74 8.41 -2.75
CA CYS A 128 7.98 8.36 -3.53
C CYS A 128 8.39 9.71 -4.15
N ILE A 129 7.45 10.63 -4.32
CA ILE A 129 7.73 11.97 -4.89
C ILE A 129 7.85 13.08 -3.82
N LYS A 130 7.90 12.73 -2.54
CA LYS A 130 8.13 13.71 -1.46
C LYS A 130 9.54 14.30 -1.49
N GLY A 131 10.51 13.59 -2.06
CA GLY A 131 11.85 14.10 -2.34
C GLY A 131 11.94 14.79 -3.70
N PHE A 132 13.06 15.48 -3.95
CA PHE A 132 13.35 16.06 -5.26
C PHE A 132 14.04 15.04 -6.15
N CYS A 133 13.44 14.69 -7.29
CA CYS A 133 14.06 13.87 -8.31
C CYS A 133 13.53 14.24 -9.70
N PRO A 134 14.39 14.65 -10.65
CA PRO A 134 13.97 15.10 -11.97
C PRO A 134 13.45 13.99 -12.88
N SER A 135 13.68 12.71 -12.53
CA SER A 135 13.22 11.57 -13.32
C SER A 135 11.73 11.24 -13.12
N PHE A 136 11.08 11.83 -12.11
CA PHE A 136 9.65 11.60 -11.90
C PHE A 136 8.79 12.41 -12.87
N VAL A 137 7.88 11.69 -13.52
CA VAL A 137 6.83 12.27 -14.37
C VAL A 137 5.47 11.90 -13.78
N THR A 138 4.60 12.88 -13.64
CA THR A 138 3.21 12.66 -13.25
C THR A 138 2.31 12.80 -14.46
N VAL A 139 1.41 11.83 -14.67
CA VAL A 139 0.49 11.79 -15.78
C VAL A 139 -0.92 11.60 -15.24
N ASP A 140 -1.84 12.43 -15.67
CA ASP A 140 -3.26 12.22 -15.43
C ASP A 140 -3.80 11.33 -16.58
N ALA A 141 -4.11 10.09 -16.24
CA ALA A 141 -4.55 9.11 -17.23
C ALA A 141 -5.79 8.36 -16.71
N GLU A 142 -6.83 8.38 -17.51
CA GLU A 142 -7.96 7.48 -17.29
C GLU A 142 -7.54 6.04 -17.62
N ILE A 143 -7.95 5.11 -16.77
CA ILE A 143 -7.72 3.69 -17.00
C ILE A 143 -8.64 3.28 -18.14
N LYS A 144 -8.08 3.00 -19.31
CA LYS A 144 -8.83 2.22 -20.30
C LYS A 144 -9.08 0.84 -19.69
N THR A 145 -10.33 0.52 -19.43
CA THR A 145 -10.73 -0.85 -19.10
C THR A 145 -10.17 -1.78 -20.15
N LYS A 146 -9.43 -2.79 -19.74
CA LYS A 146 -8.95 -3.82 -20.68
C LYS A 146 -10.17 -4.33 -21.43
N THR A 147 -10.07 -4.32 -22.74
CA THR A 147 -11.02 -5.05 -23.60
C THR A 147 -11.21 -6.43 -23.02
N VAL A 148 -12.45 -6.77 -22.71
CA VAL A 148 -12.84 -8.13 -22.38
C VAL A 148 -12.32 -8.97 -23.52
N PHE A 149 -11.55 -10.01 -23.23
CA PHE A 149 -11.14 -10.97 -24.25
C PHE A 149 -12.40 -11.41 -24.96
N GLY A 150 -12.45 -11.25 -26.28
CA GLY A 150 -13.54 -11.78 -27.08
C GLY A 150 -13.72 -13.29 -26.80
N ASN A 151 -14.90 -13.79 -27.04
CA ASN A 151 -15.15 -15.24 -26.93
C ASN A 151 -14.01 -15.99 -27.60
N ILE A 152 -13.26 -16.74 -26.82
CA ILE A 152 -12.24 -17.64 -27.35
C ILE A 152 -13.04 -18.84 -27.86
N GLU A 153 -13.49 -18.75 -29.13
CA GLU A 153 -14.12 -19.89 -29.81
C GLU A 153 -12.99 -20.82 -30.29
N GLY A 154 -13.13 -22.09 -30.05
CA GLY A 154 -12.20 -23.09 -30.57
C GLY A 154 -11.07 -23.52 -29.64
N ILE A 155 -11.23 -23.37 -28.33
CA ILE A 155 -10.33 -24.07 -27.41
C ILE A 155 -10.62 -25.59 -27.57
N PRO A 156 -9.65 -26.40 -28.02
CA PRO A 156 -9.85 -27.84 -28.08
C PRO A 156 -10.10 -28.38 -26.67
N GLU A 157 -11.04 -29.32 -26.60
CA GLU A 157 -11.25 -30.08 -25.36
C GLU A 157 -9.95 -30.77 -24.95
N PRO A 158 -9.58 -30.73 -23.66
CA PRO A 158 -8.37 -31.37 -23.20
C PRO A 158 -8.48 -32.90 -23.34
N ASP A 159 -7.43 -33.53 -23.86
CA ASP A 159 -7.34 -35.00 -23.85
C ASP A 159 -7.23 -35.48 -22.41
N ILE A 160 -8.35 -35.98 -21.88
CA ILE A 160 -8.39 -36.56 -20.54
C ILE A 160 -7.94 -38.02 -20.64
N HIS A 161 -6.67 -38.25 -20.31
CA HIS A 161 -6.21 -39.64 -20.15
C HIS A 161 -6.69 -40.17 -18.80
N GLU A 162 -7.58 -41.15 -18.80
CA GLU A 162 -7.91 -41.92 -17.61
C GLU A 162 -6.63 -42.63 -17.14
N SER A 163 -6.16 -42.29 -15.97
CA SER A 163 -4.99 -42.89 -15.36
C SER A 163 -5.42 -43.78 -14.19
N ASP A 164 -5.10 -45.08 -14.23
CA ASP A 164 -5.26 -45.99 -13.10
C ASP A 164 -4.34 -45.67 -11.91
N ARG A 165 -3.52 -44.60 -12.02
CA ARG A 165 -2.60 -44.15 -10.99
C ARG A 165 -3.14 -42.96 -10.23
N VAL A 166 -2.93 -42.96 -8.91
CA VAL A 166 -3.24 -41.82 -8.06
C VAL A 166 -2.40 -40.62 -8.50
N ALA A 167 -3.06 -39.53 -8.88
CA ALA A 167 -2.41 -38.28 -9.22
C ALA A 167 -2.32 -37.35 -7.98
N ASN A 168 -1.13 -36.91 -7.64
CA ASN A 168 -0.91 -35.90 -6.61
C ASN A 168 -0.78 -34.53 -7.28
N ILE A 169 -1.69 -33.61 -6.97
CA ILE A 169 -1.71 -32.24 -7.50
C ILE A 169 -1.35 -31.29 -6.38
N MET A 170 -0.26 -30.53 -6.54
CA MET A 170 0.13 -29.46 -5.63
C MET A 170 -0.24 -28.12 -6.27
N LEU A 171 -1.14 -27.36 -5.61
CA LEU A 171 -1.49 -26.01 -5.98
C LEU A 171 -0.75 -25.04 -5.07
N THR A 172 0.12 -24.21 -5.66
CA THR A 172 0.84 -23.17 -4.94
C THR A 172 0.40 -21.80 -5.42
N GLY A 173 0.32 -20.84 -4.49
CA GLY A 173 -0.05 -19.49 -4.82
C GLY A 173 0.45 -18.49 -3.76
N ILE A 174 0.59 -17.23 -4.15
CA ILE A 174 0.90 -16.14 -3.23
C ILE A 174 -0.41 -15.60 -2.68
N GLY A 175 -0.57 -15.65 -1.36
CA GLY A 175 -1.76 -15.10 -0.69
C GLY A 175 -1.97 -13.63 -1.00
N GLY A 176 -3.22 -13.22 -1.23
CA GLY A 176 -3.58 -11.82 -1.48
C GLY A 176 -3.54 -11.36 -2.94
N THR A 177 -3.23 -12.21 -3.89
CA THR A 177 -3.28 -11.87 -5.32
C THR A 177 -4.68 -11.96 -5.92
N GLY A 178 -5.65 -12.49 -5.21
CA GLY A 178 -7.06 -12.60 -5.60
C GLY A 178 -7.38 -13.90 -6.29
#